data_b2c9d64a9b42ff859637ce7c39709d32
#
_entry.id   b2c9d64a9b42ff859637ce7c39709d32
#
_cell.length_a   1.000
_cell.length_b   1.000
_cell.length_c   1.000
_cell.angle_alpha   90.00
_cell.angle_beta   90.00
_cell.angle_gamma   90.00
#
_symmetry.space_group_name_H-M   'P 1'
#
loop_
_entity.id
_entity.type
_entity.pdbx_description
1 polymer ?
#
loop_
_entity_poly.entity_id
_entity_poly.type
_entity_poly.pdbx_seq_one_letter_code
_entity_poly.pdbx_strand_id
1 'polypeptide(L)'
;MLITQLEAFLTVAERRSVSEAAGVLYVTQPALTTRLKNLERELGVELFVRTPRGMRLTPAGRAFRSHAQRALQSLAEGRELLRELREGHTGELLVGAAPAISTYVLPLVLHRFQDAFPNVHLVVRTGHSEEILEQVLREQVHVGLVRELPHTAIHSRRLYEDEIVLVVHPEHRFAALESIDVQELGGERLILFDRTSSYFVLTSAFFREAGVVPRGVMELDNVDATKKMVEHGLGIAFLPYTAVRGELAAGSLREVAIHGYEPVRRQIVAIRRRDAVVPEELVDALLAAISRDELER
;
A
#
# COMPACT_ATOMS: atom_id res chain seq x y z
N MET A 1 -15.05 -26.72 -15.16
CA MET A 1 -13.79 -25.93 -15.00
C MET A 1 -12.97 -26.52 -13.87
N LEU A 2 -11.68 -26.81 -14.11
CA LEU A 2 -10.77 -27.41 -13.13
C LEU A 2 -9.76 -26.39 -12.62
N ILE A 3 -9.32 -26.52 -11.37
CA ILE A 3 -8.27 -25.67 -10.78
C ILE A 3 -7.02 -25.62 -11.66
N THR A 4 -6.59 -26.80 -12.14
CA THR A 4 -5.42 -26.92 -13.01
C THR A 4 -5.55 -26.22 -14.39
N GLN A 5 -6.77 -25.94 -14.83
CA GLN A 5 -7.02 -25.12 -16.03
C GLN A 5 -6.85 -23.63 -15.73
N LEU A 6 -7.30 -23.16 -14.55
CA LEU A 6 -7.11 -21.78 -14.10
C LEU A 6 -5.64 -21.48 -13.85
N GLU A 7 -4.91 -22.40 -13.20
CA GLU A 7 -3.45 -22.30 -13.02
C GLU A 7 -2.72 -22.21 -14.36
N ALA A 8 -3.07 -23.10 -15.31
CA ALA A 8 -2.52 -23.09 -16.65
C ALA A 8 -2.76 -21.74 -17.36
N PHE A 9 -3.98 -21.22 -17.29
CA PHE A 9 -4.36 -19.94 -17.88
C PHE A 9 -3.55 -18.78 -17.29
N LEU A 10 -3.48 -18.65 -15.95
CA LEU A 10 -2.79 -17.56 -15.29
C LEU A 10 -1.28 -17.61 -15.51
N THR A 11 -0.67 -18.80 -15.43
CA THR A 11 0.77 -18.96 -15.66
C THR A 11 1.15 -18.63 -17.11
N VAL A 12 0.35 -19.02 -18.10
CA VAL A 12 0.60 -18.64 -19.51
C VAL A 12 0.37 -17.15 -19.74
N ALA A 13 -0.61 -16.53 -19.06
CA ALA A 13 -0.85 -15.10 -19.13
C ALA A 13 0.33 -14.28 -18.57
N GLU A 14 0.99 -14.79 -17.54
CA GLU A 14 2.18 -14.19 -16.93
C GLU A 14 3.43 -14.39 -17.79
N ARG A 15 3.75 -15.64 -18.13
CA ARG A 15 4.97 -16.01 -18.87
C ARG A 15 4.91 -15.66 -20.36
N ARG A 16 3.73 -15.45 -20.90
CA ARG A 16 3.50 -15.24 -22.36
C ARG A 16 4.05 -16.35 -23.25
N SER A 17 4.37 -17.49 -22.69
CA SER A 17 4.98 -18.65 -23.32
C SER A 17 4.39 -19.94 -22.75
N VAL A 18 3.82 -20.79 -23.61
CA VAL A 18 3.28 -22.08 -23.18
C VAL A 18 4.42 -23.03 -22.74
N SER A 19 5.58 -22.95 -23.39
CA SER A 19 6.74 -23.79 -23.03
C SER A 19 7.29 -23.43 -21.64
N GLU A 20 7.48 -22.13 -21.35
CA GLU A 20 7.95 -21.67 -20.04
C GLU A 20 6.92 -21.98 -18.93
N ALA A 21 5.64 -21.73 -19.21
CA ALA A 21 4.57 -22.05 -18.28
C ALA A 21 4.48 -23.54 -17.98
N ALA A 22 4.71 -24.40 -18.97
CA ALA A 22 4.78 -25.85 -18.77
C ALA A 22 5.93 -26.25 -17.83
N GLY A 23 7.09 -25.61 -17.97
CA GLY A 23 8.22 -25.79 -17.06
C GLY A 23 7.88 -25.38 -15.63
N VAL A 24 7.23 -24.23 -15.44
CA VAL A 24 6.82 -23.73 -14.12
C VAL A 24 5.81 -24.66 -13.44
N LEU A 25 4.88 -25.22 -14.21
CA LEU A 25 3.82 -26.11 -13.70
C LEU A 25 4.24 -27.58 -13.66
N TYR A 26 5.48 -27.91 -14.02
CA TYR A 26 6.00 -29.28 -14.06
C TYR A 26 5.14 -30.23 -14.90
N VAL A 27 4.66 -29.76 -16.06
CA VAL A 27 3.88 -30.54 -17.00
C VAL A 27 4.47 -30.45 -18.41
N THR A 28 4.06 -31.37 -19.31
CA THR A 28 4.47 -31.29 -20.71
C THR A 28 3.69 -30.18 -21.44
N GLN A 29 4.31 -29.52 -22.41
CA GLN A 29 3.67 -28.50 -23.24
C GLN A 29 2.37 -28.98 -23.92
N PRO A 30 2.26 -30.21 -24.47
CA PRO A 30 0.99 -30.73 -24.98
C PRO A 30 -0.10 -30.83 -23.92
N ALA A 31 0.25 -31.27 -22.71
CA ALA A 31 -0.71 -31.35 -21.59
C ALA A 31 -1.23 -29.95 -21.19
N LEU A 32 -0.33 -28.96 -21.09
CA LEU A 32 -0.71 -27.57 -20.81
C LEU A 32 -1.61 -26.99 -21.89
N THR A 33 -1.26 -27.22 -23.17
CA THR A 33 -2.08 -26.79 -24.31
C THR A 33 -3.47 -27.40 -24.28
N THR A 34 -3.59 -28.66 -23.89
CA THR A 34 -4.87 -29.34 -23.74
C THR A 34 -5.70 -28.75 -22.64
N ARG A 35 -5.09 -28.42 -21.49
CA ARG A 35 -5.79 -27.72 -20.36
C ARG A 35 -6.36 -26.37 -20.81
N LEU A 36 -5.58 -25.55 -21.53
CA LEU A 36 -6.04 -24.26 -22.04
C LEU A 36 -7.20 -24.42 -23.05
N LYS A 37 -7.06 -25.33 -24.03
CA LYS A 37 -8.11 -25.57 -25.01
C LYS A 37 -9.42 -26.08 -24.38
N ASN A 38 -9.32 -26.90 -23.34
CA ASN A 38 -10.48 -27.36 -22.62
C ASN A 38 -11.18 -26.22 -21.85
N LEU A 39 -10.40 -25.30 -21.24
CA LEU A 39 -10.93 -24.10 -20.58
C LEU A 39 -11.66 -23.20 -21.60
N GLU A 40 -11.02 -22.88 -22.72
CA GLU A 40 -11.58 -22.04 -23.79
C GLU A 40 -12.86 -22.67 -24.38
N ARG A 41 -12.88 -23.99 -24.58
CA ARG A 41 -14.06 -24.73 -25.05
C ARG A 41 -15.20 -24.64 -24.04
N GLU A 42 -14.92 -24.79 -22.76
CA GLU A 42 -15.91 -24.71 -21.68
C GLU A 42 -16.51 -23.30 -21.55
N LEU A 43 -15.67 -22.27 -21.74
CA LEU A 43 -16.10 -20.87 -21.69
C LEU A 43 -16.73 -20.38 -23.02
N GLY A 44 -16.56 -21.13 -24.09
CA GLY A 44 -17.06 -20.77 -25.42
C GLY A 44 -16.33 -19.60 -26.10
N VAL A 45 -15.17 -19.20 -25.57
CA VAL A 45 -14.40 -18.07 -26.08
C VAL A 45 -12.89 -18.34 -26.02
N GLU A 46 -12.13 -17.76 -26.95
CA GLU A 46 -10.68 -17.79 -26.91
C GLU A 46 -10.16 -16.79 -25.87
N LEU A 47 -9.26 -17.23 -25.01
CA LEU A 47 -8.62 -16.40 -23.97
C LEU A 47 -7.25 -15.89 -24.44
N PHE A 48 -6.63 -16.56 -25.41
CA PHE A 48 -5.32 -16.18 -25.95
C PHE A 48 -5.32 -16.02 -27.47
N VAL A 49 -4.45 -15.12 -27.93
CA VAL A 49 -4.01 -15.07 -29.33
C VAL A 49 -2.52 -15.33 -29.40
N ARG A 50 -2.10 -16.11 -30.43
CA ARG A 50 -0.70 -16.35 -30.70
C ARG A 50 -0.11 -15.22 -31.55
N THR A 51 0.99 -14.64 -31.10
CA THR A 51 1.68 -13.56 -31.80
C THR A 51 3.16 -13.91 -31.99
N PRO A 52 3.90 -13.23 -32.89
CA PRO A 52 5.35 -13.42 -33.02
C PRO A 52 6.13 -13.17 -31.71
N ARG A 53 5.54 -12.43 -30.76
CA ARG A 53 6.12 -12.13 -29.44
C ARG A 53 5.57 -13.04 -28.33
N GLY A 54 4.96 -14.17 -28.67
CA GLY A 54 4.40 -15.13 -27.72
C GLY A 54 2.88 -15.04 -27.57
N MET A 55 2.36 -15.61 -26.49
CA MET A 55 0.93 -15.64 -26.16
C MET A 55 0.46 -14.30 -25.59
N ARG A 56 -0.66 -13.79 -26.08
CA ARG A 56 -1.29 -12.57 -25.54
C ARG A 56 -2.75 -12.83 -25.22
N LEU A 57 -3.23 -12.21 -24.13
CA LEU A 57 -4.63 -12.28 -23.77
C LEU A 57 -5.54 -11.55 -24.78
N THR A 58 -6.64 -12.19 -25.15
CA THR A 58 -7.77 -11.56 -25.82
C THR A 58 -8.48 -10.55 -24.89
N PRO A 59 -9.43 -9.74 -25.37
CA PRO A 59 -10.32 -8.97 -24.49
C PRO A 59 -11.03 -9.86 -23.46
N ALA A 60 -11.53 -11.03 -23.86
CA ALA A 60 -12.14 -12.01 -22.97
C ALA A 60 -11.14 -12.56 -21.95
N GLY A 61 -9.91 -12.89 -22.38
CA GLY A 61 -8.85 -13.34 -21.48
C GLY A 61 -8.48 -12.26 -20.42
N ARG A 62 -8.41 -10.99 -20.82
CA ARG A 62 -8.18 -9.89 -19.86
C ARG A 62 -9.31 -9.75 -18.85
N ALA A 63 -10.54 -9.82 -19.29
CA ALA A 63 -11.69 -9.77 -18.38
C ALA A 63 -11.73 -11.00 -17.44
N PHE A 64 -11.45 -12.19 -17.97
CA PHE A 64 -11.46 -13.42 -17.19
C PHE A 64 -10.32 -13.53 -16.16
N ARG A 65 -9.16 -12.87 -16.42
CA ARG A 65 -7.96 -12.98 -15.60
C ARG A 65 -8.22 -12.65 -14.14
N SER A 66 -8.90 -11.55 -13.85
CA SER A 66 -9.20 -11.14 -12.48
C SER A 66 -10.11 -12.13 -11.75
N HIS A 67 -11.05 -12.73 -12.46
CA HIS A 67 -11.94 -13.75 -11.88
C HIS A 67 -11.22 -15.06 -11.60
N ALA A 68 -10.33 -15.51 -12.52
CA ALA A 68 -9.50 -16.68 -12.32
C ALA A 68 -8.54 -16.53 -11.13
N GLN A 69 -7.94 -15.34 -10.98
CA GLN A 69 -7.06 -15.03 -9.84
C GLN A 69 -7.82 -15.11 -8.51
N ARG A 70 -8.99 -14.47 -8.42
CA ARG A 70 -9.81 -14.53 -7.20
C ARG A 70 -10.27 -15.95 -6.85
N ALA A 71 -10.65 -16.74 -7.84
CA ALA A 71 -11.07 -18.11 -7.61
C ALA A 71 -9.94 -18.98 -7.01
N LEU A 72 -8.72 -18.87 -7.54
CA LEU A 72 -7.56 -19.59 -6.97
C LEU A 72 -7.20 -19.08 -5.58
N GLN A 73 -7.27 -17.77 -5.38
CA GLN A 73 -7.01 -17.15 -4.09
C GLN A 73 -7.99 -17.67 -3.02
N SER A 74 -9.29 -17.64 -3.28
CA SER A 74 -10.32 -18.13 -2.36
C SER A 74 -10.14 -19.63 -2.02
N LEU A 75 -9.72 -20.44 -2.98
CA LEU A 75 -9.42 -21.86 -2.72
C LEU A 75 -8.15 -22.04 -1.85
N ALA A 76 -7.14 -21.21 -2.05
CA ALA A 76 -5.94 -21.22 -1.22
C ALA A 76 -6.27 -20.84 0.23
N GLU A 77 -7.08 -19.81 0.42
CA GLU A 77 -7.57 -19.38 1.73
C GLU A 77 -8.40 -20.46 2.43
N GLY A 78 -9.32 -21.12 1.71
CA GLY A 78 -10.08 -22.23 2.25
C GLY A 78 -9.20 -23.42 2.68
N ARG A 79 -8.14 -23.74 1.94
CA ARG A 79 -7.18 -24.78 2.33
C ARG A 79 -6.40 -24.39 3.57
N GLU A 80 -6.01 -23.12 3.67
CA GLU A 80 -5.29 -22.62 4.84
C GLU A 80 -6.20 -22.64 6.09
N LEU A 81 -7.43 -22.17 5.99
CA LEU A 81 -8.41 -22.27 7.07
C LEU A 81 -8.59 -23.70 7.60
N LEU A 82 -8.65 -24.69 6.68
CA LEU A 82 -8.75 -26.11 7.07
C LEU A 82 -7.45 -26.63 7.71
N ARG A 83 -6.30 -26.09 7.33
CA ARG A 83 -5.03 -26.40 7.97
C ARG A 83 -4.98 -25.84 9.40
N GLU A 84 -5.39 -24.58 9.58
CA GLU A 84 -5.48 -23.91 10.89
C GLU A 84 -6.39 -24.64 11.87
N LEU A 85 -7.58 -25.05 11.41
CA LEU A 85 -8.50 -25.86 12.20
C LEU A 85 -7.89 -27.21 12.65
N ARG A 86 -6.91 -27.71 11.90
CA ARG A 86 -6.25 -29.00 12.17
C ARG A 86 -5.00 -28.85 13.06
N GLU A 87 -4.28 -27.73 13.00
CA GLU A 87 -2.97 -27.52 13.62
C GLU A 87 -2.99 -26.57 14.83
N GLY A 88 -4.11 -25.92 15.11
CA GLY A 88 -4.30 -25.05 16.29
C GLY A 88 -3.29 -23.89 16.39
N HIS A 89 -3.68 -22.70 15.98
CA HIS A 89 -2.96 -21.41 16.12
C HIS A 89 -1.86 -21.09 15.10
N THR A 90 -1.87 -21.65 13.93
CA THR A 90 -1.07 -21.17 12.80
C THR A 90 -1.99 -20.60 11.75
N GLY A 91 -1.93 -19.30 11.50
CA GLY A 91 -2.71 -18.61 10.50
C GLY A 91 -1.83 -17.75 9.61
N GLU A 92 -2.38 -17.26 8.51
CA GLU A 92 -1.75 -16.24 7.68
C GLU A 92 -2.53 -14.93 7.81
N LEU A 93 -1.83 -13.83 8.08
CA LEU A 93 -2.41 -12.49 8.07
C LEU A 93 -1.78 -11.66 6.95
N LEU A 94 -2.61 -11.34 5.94
CA LEU A 94 -2.22 -10.51 4.79
C LEU A 94 -2.58 -9.06 5.08
N VAL A 95 -1.56 -8.21 5.22
CA VAL A 95 -1.70 -6.78 5.56
C VAL A 95 -1.25 -5.94 4.38
N GLY A 96 -2.11 -5.05 3.91
CA GLY A 96 -1.72 -3.98 2.99
C GLY A 96 -1.45 -2.68 3.76
N ALA A 97 -0.44 -1.93 3.40
CA ALA A 97 -0.17 -0.66 4.06
C ALA A 97 0.39 0.40 3.09
N ALA A 98 -0.02 1.65 3.29
CA ALA A 98 0.61 2.77 2.61
C ALA A 98 2.10 2.91 3.03
N PRO A 99 2.99 3.41 2.15
CA PRO A 99 4.44 3.35 2.36
C PRO A 99 4.90 3.90 3.71
N ALA A 100 4.44 5.08 4.11
CA ALA A 100 4.82 5.67 5.40
C ALA A 100 4.32 4.83 6.60
N ILE A 101 3.12 4.23 6.49
CA ILE A 101 2.58 3.36 7.53
C ILE A 101 3.41 2.08 7.63
N SER A 102 3.76 1.50 6.46
CA SER A 102 4.60 0.30 6.38
C SER A 102 5.98 0.51 7.01
N THR A 103 6.57 1.69 6.80
CA THR A 103 7.93 1.99 7.27
C THR A 103 7.96 2.40 8.75
N TYR A 104 7.03 3.24 9.21
CA TYR A 104 7.15 3.91 10.51
C TYR A 104 6.18 3.41 11.57
N VAL A 105 5.04 2.83 11.18
CA VAL A 105 3.99 2.39 12.11
C VAL A 105 4.00 0.86 12.26
N LEU A 106 3.98 0.13 11.14
CA LEU A 106 3.89 -1.32 11.18
C LEU A 106 4.98 -2.01 12.01
N PRO A 107 6.27 -1.61 11.99
CA PRO A 107 7.28 -2.30 12.80
C PRO A 107 6.94 -2.34 14.29
N LEU A 108 6.38 -1.26 14.84
CA LEU A 108 5.97 -1.17 16.24
C LEU A 108 4.76 -2.07 16.52
N VAL A 109 3.79 -2.04 15.62
CA VAL A 109 2.55 -2.83 15.70
C VAL A 109 2.85 -4.32 15.57
N LEU A 110 3.65 -4.69 14.58
CA LEU A 110 3.96 -6.09 14.29
C LEU A 110 4.81 -6.75 15.38
N HIS A 111 5.69 -6.01 16.06
CA HIS A 111 6.42 -6.54 17.21
C HIS A 111 5.45 -7.01 18.31
N ARG A 112 4.50 -6.16 18.70
CA ARG A 112 3.48 -6.50 19.70
C ARG A 112 2.57 -7.64 19.24
N PHE A 113 2.21 -7.62 17.96
CA PHE A 113 1.37 -8.66 17.37
C PHE A 113 2.09 -10.02 17.40
N GLN A 114 3.36 -10.10 17.00
CA GLN A 114 4.13 -11.33 16.98
C GLN A 114 4.40 -11.90 18.38
N ASP A 115 4.54 -11.05 19.41
CA ASP A 115 4.63 -11.49 20.80
C ASP A 115 3.37 -12.25 21.25
N ALA A 116 2.20 -11.82 20.78
CA ALA A 116 0.92 -12.45 21.09
C ALA A 116 0.59 -13.66 20.18
N PHE A 117 1.06 -13.61 18.93
CA PHE A 117 0.77 -14.60 17.88
C PHE A 117 2.05 -15.08 17.18
N PRO A 118 2.97 -15.77 17.88
CA PRO A 118 4.29 -16.11 17.36
C PRO A 118 4.28 -17.06 16.16
N ASN A 119 3.21 -17.83 15.97
CA ASN A 119 3.08 -18.83 14.90
C ASN A 119 2.26 -18.32 13.71
N VAL A 120 1.82 -17.05 13.70
CA VAL A 120 1.09 -16.46 12.57
C VAL A 120 2.08 -16.02 11.49
N HIS A 121 1.87 -16.48 10.27
CA HIS A 121 2.61 -16.02 9.11
C HIS A 121 2.09 -14.64 8.68
N LEU A 122 2.97 -13.64 8.71
CA LEU A 122 2.64 -12.27 8.32
C LEU A 122 3.14 -11.98 6.90
N VAL A 123 2.25 -11.54 6.03
CA VAL A 123 2.60 -11.02 4.71
C VAL A 123 2.20 -9.54 4.64
N VAL A 124 3.19 -8.68 4.46
CA VAL A 124 2.96 -7.23 4.31
C VAL A 124 3.15 -6.83 2.85
N ARG A 125 2.16 -6.14 2.30
CA ARG A 125 2.22 -5.55 0.96
C ARG A 125 2.18 -4.03 1.08
N THR A 126 3.14 -3.36 0.48
CA THR A 126 3.22 -1.91 0.45
C THR A 126 2.77 -1.39 -0.92
N GLY A 127 1.96 -0.34 -0.92
CA GLY A 127 1.47 0.32 -2.12
C GLY A 127 0.73 1.61 -1.77
N HIS A 128 0.45 2.46 -2.76
CA HIS A 128 -0.38 3.66 -2.53
C HIS A 128 -1.76 3.28 -2.00
N SER A 129 -2.40 4.20 -1.29
CA SER A 129 -3.68 3.92 -0.61
C SER A 129 -4.75 3.37 -1.55
N GLU A 130 -4.79 3.84 -2.79
CA GLU A 130 -5.70 3.38 -3.83
C GLU A 130 -5.38 1.96 -4.29
N GLU A 131 -4.10 1.61 -4.40
CA GLU A 131 -3.65 0.26 -4.74
C GLU A 131 -3.98 -0.74 -3.64
N ILE A 132 -3.79 -0.33 -2.37
CA ILE A 132 -4.16 -1.14 -1.21
C ILE A 132 -5.69 -1.32 -1.16
N LEU A 133 -6.47 -0.27 -1.44
CA LEU A 133 -7.92 -0.40 -1.56
C LEU A 133 -8.31 -1.43 -2.62
N GLU A 134 -7.67 -1.41 -3.80
CA GLU A 134 -7.91 -2.42 -4.83
C GLU A 134 -7.54 -3.84 -4.36
N GLN A 135 -6.42 -3.99 -3.62
CA GLN A 135 -6.02 -5.28 -3.07
C GLN A 135 -7.06 -5.79 -2.05
N VAL A 136 -7.58 -4.92 -1.19
CA VAL A 136 -8.69 -5.25 -0.26
C VAL A 136 -9.94 -5.68 -1.02
N LEU A 137 -10.34 -4.92 -2.04
CA LEU A 137 -11.52 -5.24 -2.86
C LEU A 137 -11.36 -6.56 -3.63
N ARG A 138 -10.14 -6.93 -3.98
CA ARG A 138 -9.81 -8.19 -4.67
C ARG A 138 -9.45 -9.33 -3.69
N GLU A 139 -9.60 -9.11 -2.38
CA GLU A 139 -9.27 -10.08 -1.33
C GLU A 139 -7.80 -10.58 -1.40
N GLN A 140 -6.90 -9.74 -1.87
CA GLN A 140 -5.46 -10.01 -1.92
C GLN A 140 -4.75 -9.65 -0.62
N VAL A 141 -5.40 -8.89 0.24
CA VAL A 141 -5.04 -8.62 1.62
C VAL A 141 -6.31 -8.64 2.48
N HIS A 142 -6.17 -9.06 3.73
CA HIS A 142 -7.27 -9.16 4.69
C HIS A 142 -7.64 -7.79 5.24
N VAL A 143 -6.65 -6.95 5.47
CA VAL A 143 -6.81 -5.59 6.00
C VAL A 143 -5.82 -4.64 5.32
N GLY A 144 -6.29 -3.42 5.02
CA GLY A 144 -5.48 -2.34 4.48
C GLY A 144 -5.35 -1.20 5.50
N LEU A 145 -4.14 -0.71 5.74
CA LEU A 145 -3.85 0.47 6.57
C LEU A 145 -3.53 1.63 5.63
N VAL A 146 -4.44 2.56 5.50
CA VAL A 146 -4.42 3.61 4.46
C VAL A 146 -4.97 4.93 4.98
N ARG A 147 -4.79 6.02 4.21
CA ARG A 147 -5.60 7.21 4.44
C ARG A 147 -7.09 6.91 4.20
N GLU A 148 -7.94 7.71 4.80
CA GLU A 148 -9.38 7.55 4.56
C GLU A 148 -9.73 7.65 3.07
N LEU A 149 -10.48 6.66 2.60
CA LEU A 149 -10.95 6.53 1.22
C LEU A 149 -12.42 6.15 1.25
N PRO A 150 -13.32 6.95 0.66
CA PRO A 150 -14.72 6.59 0.58
C PRO A 150 -14.95 5.49 -0.44
N HIS A 151 -15.52 4.35 0.01
CA HIS A 151 -15.94 3.28 -0.88
C HIS A 151 -17.06 2.44 -0.25
N THR A 152 -18.10 2.10 -1.01
CA THR A 152 -19.31 1.43 -0.48
C THR A 152 -19.10 -0.02 -0.06
N ALA A 153 -18.14 -0.72 -0.69
CA ALA A 153 -17.88 -2.14 -0.43
C ALA A 153 -16.90 -2.39 0.72
N ILE A 154 -16.36 -1.34 1.36
CA ILE A 154 -15.46 -1.50 2.50
C ILE A 154 -16.13 -1.16 3.83
N HIS A 155 -15.61 -1.77 4.89
CA HIS A 155 -15.75 -1.32 6.25
C HIS A 155 -14.48 -0.56 6.62
N SER A 156 -14.62 0.66 7.18
CA SER A 156 -13.51 1.51 7.59
C SER A 156 -13.55 1.71 9.10
N ARG A 157 -12.39 1.55 9.77
CA ARG A 157 -12.19 1.82 11.20
C ARG A 157 -11.08 2.86 11.37
N ARG A 158 -11.39 3.98 12.00
CA ARG A 158 -10.42 5.02 12.32
C ARG A 158 -9.34 4.48 13.26
N LEU A 159 -8.07 4.74 12.93
CA LEU A 159 -6.91 4.34 13.71
C LEU A 159 -6.31 5.53 14.45
N TYR A 160 -5.76 6.48 13.72
CA TYR A 160 -5.13 7.68 14.26
C TYR A 160 -5.17 8.82 13.23
N GLU A 161 -4.80 10.00 13.68
CA GLU A 161 -4.64 11.19 12.85
C GLU A 161 -3.16 11.52 12.67
N ASP A 162 -2.70 11.62 11.43
CA ASP A 162 -1.32 11.90 11.09
C ASP A 162 -1.18 13.37 10.67
N GLU A 163 -0.30 14.10 11.35
CA GLU A 163 -0.01 15.50 11.03
C GLU A 163 1.07 15.60 9.97
N ILE A 164 0.90 16.52 9.02
CA ILE A 164 1.91 16.85 8.02
C ILE A 164 2.59 18.14 8.45
N VAL A 165 3.85 18.06 8.84
CA VAL A 165 4.63 19.16 9.40
C VAL A 165 5.68 19.67 8.43
N LEU A 166 5.96 20.97 8.46
CA LEU A 166 7.05 21.57 7.72
C LEU A 166 8.36 21.27 8.45
N VAL A 167 9.31 20.63 7.75
CA VAL A 167 10.63 20.31 8.28
C VAL A 167 11.75 20.97 7.47
N VAL A 168 12.80 21.35 8.18
CA VAL A 168 13.96 22.04 7.66
C VAL A 168 15.25 21.46 8.25
N HIS A 169 16.37 21.65 7.56
CA HIS A 169 17.70 21.39 8.12
C HIS A 169 17.96 22.29 9.33
N PRO A 170 18.68 21.83 10.39
CA PRO A 170 18.94 22.64 11.60
C PRO A 170 19.66 23.97 11.34
N GLU A 171 20.42 24.09 10.26
CA GLU A 171 21.10 25.33 9.85
C GLU A 171 20.26 26.20 8.91
N HIS A 172 19.04 25.81 8.58
CA HIS A 172 18.15 26.60 7.73
C HIS A 172 17.69 27.85 8.50
N ARG A 173 17.51 28.98 7.78
CA ARG A 173 17.10 30.25 8.39
C ARG A 173 15.81 30.16 9.23
N PHE A 174 14.92 29.26 8.87
CA PHE A 174 13.67 29.03 9.61
C PHE A 174 13.85 28.24 10.93
N ALA A 175 14.95 27.49 11.06
CA ALA A 175 15.16 26.62 12.22
C ALA A 175 15.30 27.37 13.55
N ALA A 176 15.64 28.65 13.51
CA ALA A 176 15.77 29.52 14.67
C ALA A 176 14.47 30.28 15.01
N LEU A 177 13.40 30.13 14.22
CA LEU A 177 12.13 30.83 14.36
C LEU A 177 11.10 29.92 15.02
N GLU A 178 10.24 30.46 15.89
CA GLU A 178 9.09 29.72 16.44
C GLU A 178 8.01 29.48 15.36
N SER A 179 7.81 30.45 14.47
CA SER A 179 6.91 30.34 13.33
C SER A 179 7.34 31.25 12.20
N ILE A 180 6.85 30.97 11.00
CA ILE A 180 7.08 31.77 9.78
C ILE A 180 5.76 32.25 9.19
N ASP A 181 5.81 33.32 8.42
CA ASP A 181 4.70 33.70 7.54
C ASP A 181 4.65 32.73 6.36
N VAL A 182 3.44 32.29 6.01
CA VAL A 182 3.24 31.35 4.89
C VAL A 182 3.78 31.88 3.56
N GLN A 183 3.80 33.20 3.33
CA GLN A 183 4.33 33.82 2.12
C GLN A 183 5.84 33.61 1.96
N GLU A 184 6.57 33.37 3.06
CA GLU A 184 8.02 33.09 3.00
C GLU A 184 8.34 31.78 2.30
N LEU A 185 7.38 30.84 2.27
CA LEU A 185 7.52 29.57 1.56
C LEU A 185 7.66 29.74 0.03
N GLY A 186 7.10 30.81 -0.54
CA GLY A 186 7.21 31.10 -1.98
C GLY A 186 8.63 31.36 -2.46
N GLY A 187 9.53 31.79 -1.56
CA GLY A 187 10.95 32.04 -1.84
C GLY A 187 11.86 30.83 -1.62
N GLU A 188 11.37 29.78 -0.98
CA GLU A 188 12.17 28.64 -0.55
C GLU A 188 12.27 27.51 -1.58
N ARG A 189 13.31 26.70 -1.43
CA ARG A 189 13.52 25.49 -2.22
C ARG A 189 12.68 24.37 -1.64
N LEU A 190 11.47 24.16 -2.18
CA LEU A 190 10.56 23.12 -1.73
C LEU A 190 10.83 21.80 -2.45
N ILE A 191 10.93 20.73 -1.68
CA ILE A 191 10.92 19.35 -2.16
C ILE A 191 9.48 18.88 -2.08
N LEU A 192 8.89 18.61 -3.24
CA LEU A 192 7.48 18.26 -3.39
C LEU A 192 7.32 16.75 -3.60
N PHE A 193 6.16 16.23 -3.26
CA PHE A 193 5.77 14.89 -3.65
C PHE A 193 5.23 14.87 -5.08
N ASP A 194 5.37 13.72 -5.75
CA ASP A 194 4.79 13.49 -7.06
C ASP A 194 3.25 13.59 -7.03
N ARG A 195 2.66 13.84 -8.21
CA ARG A 195 1.22 14.12 -8.36
C ARG A 195 0.31 12.95 -8.01
N THR A 196 0.84 11.73 -7.95
CA THR A 196 0.09 10.53 -7.59
C THR A 196 -0.01 10.35 -6.07
N SER A 197 0.83 11.05 -5.32
CA SER A 197 0.86 11.01 -3.87
C SER A 197 -0.29 11.78 -3.23
N SER A 198 -0.88 11.21 -2.19
CA SER A 198 -1.84 11.92 -1.34
C SER A 198 -1.22 13.15 -0.64
N TYR A 199 0.08 13.13 -0.40
CA TYR A 199 0.79 14.29 0.15
C TYR A 199 0.78 15.48 -0.81
N PHE A 200 0.95 15.23 -2.11
CA PHE A 200 0.83 16.27 -3.13
C PHE A 200 -0.55 16.93 -3.11
N VAL A 201 -1.61 16.14 -3.01
CA VAL A 201 -2.99 16.67 -2.96
C VAL A 201 -3.17 17.58 -1.74
N LEU A 202 -2.72 17.12 -0.57
CA LEU A 202 -2.85 17.86 0.69
C LEU A 202 -2.04 19.15 0.69
N THR A 203 -0.75 19.08 0.34
CA THR A 203 0.13 20.25 0.32
C THR A 203 -0.25 21.24 -0.78
N SER A 204 -0.72 20.76 -1.94
CA SER A 204 -1.23 21.64 -3.01
C SER A 204 -2.52 22.36 -2.61
N ALA A 205 -3.41 21.71 -1.83
CA ALA A 205 -4.59 22.35 -1.28
C ALA A 205 -4.19 23.47 -0.29
N PHE A 206 -3.26 23.17 0.60
CA PHE A 206 -2.70 24.14 1.55
C PHE A 206 -2.10 25.36 0.84
N PHE A 207 -1.19 25.17 -0.13
CA PHE A 207 -0.57 26.28 -0.88
C PHE A 207 -1.60 27.13 -1.64
N ARG A 208 -2.62 26.49 -2.21
CA ARG A 208 -3.69 27.20 -2.92
C ARG A 208 -4.54 28.05 -1.96
N GLU A 209 -4.88 27.52 -0.79
CA GLU A 209 -5.62 28.24 0.25
C GLU A 209 -4.81 29.44 0.77
N ALA A 210 -3.52 29.24 0.98
CA ALA A 210 -2.59 30.27 1.41
C ALA A 210 -2.24 31.31 0.32
N GLY A 211 -2.65 31.09 -0.93
CA GLY A 211 -2.30 31.96 -2.05
C GLY A 211 -0.80 31.97 -2.40
N VAL A 212 -0.05 30.90 -2.03
CA VAL A 212 1.37 30.78 -2.27
C VAL A 212 1.64 29.85 -3.45
N VAL A 213 2.53 30.28 -4.35
CA VAL A 213 3.02 29.42 -5.43
C VAL A 213 4.37 28.85 -5.01
N PRO A 214 4.43 27.55 -4.69
CA PRO A 214 5.65 26.94 -4.21
C PRO A 214 6.71 26.86 -5.33
N ARG A 215 7.96 27.15 -5.00
CA ARG A 215 9.09 26.93 -5.89
C ARG A 215 9.60 25.50 -5.70
N GLY A 216 8.99 24.52 -6.37
CA GLY A 216 9.48 23.14 -6.39
C GLY A 216 10.83 23.04 -7.09
N VAL A 217 11.81 22.50 -6.40
CA VAL A 217 13.16 22.25 -6.95
C VAL A 217 13.42 20.76 -7.20
N MET A 218 12.67 19.91 -6.51
CA MET A 218 12.67 18.45 -6.66
C MET A 218 11.25 17.92 -6.50
N GLU A 219 10.98 16.80 -7.15
CA GLU A 219 9.75 16.01 -7.00
C GLU A 219 10.16 14.57 -6.69
N LEU A 220 9.65 14.00 -5.59
CA LEU A 220 9.99 12.66 -5.11
C LEU A 220 8.72 11.90 -4.75
N ASP A 221 8.75 10.58 -4.88
CA ASP A 221 7.66 9.66 -4.55
C ASP A 221 7.83 8.95 -3.19
N ASN A 222 8.94 9.23 -2.50
CA ASN A 222 9.38 8.50 -1.31
C ASN A 222 9.66 9.44 -0.13
N VAL A 223 9.01 9.17 1.02
CA VAL A 223 9.16 9.96 2.25
C VAL A 223 10.58 9.90 2.80
N ASP A 224 11.22 8.72 2.79
CA ASP A 224 12.60 8.57 3.29
C ASP A 224 13.60 9.33 2.44
N ALA A 225 13.45 9.26 1.11
CA ALA A 225 14.28 10.03 0.20
C ALA A 225 14.12 11.54 0.43
N THR A 226 12.87 12.01 0.56
CA THR A 226 12.57 13.42 0.85
C THR A 226 13.20 13.86 2.18
N LYS A 227 13.04 13.05 3.23
CA LYS A 227 13.64 13.29 4.55
C LYS A 227 15.16 13.43 4.47
N LYS A 228 15.82 12.52 3.77
CA LYS A 228 17.27 12.59 3.55
C LYS A 228 17.71 13.83 2.77
N MET A 229 16.95 14.26 1.77
CA MET A 229 17.25 15.51 1.04
C MET A 229 17.18 16.74 1.97
N VAL A 230 16.19 16.79 2.89
CA VAL A 230 16.11 17.87 3.88
C VAL A 230 17.26 17.80 4.88
N GLU A 231 17.63 16.63 5.38
CA GLU A 231 18.79 16.42 6.27
C GLU A 231 20.10 16.87 5.62
N HIS A 232 20.21 16.83 4.30
CA HIS A 232 21.37 17.33 3.55
C HIS A 232 21.24 18.81 3.10
N GLY A 233 20.24 19.53 3.58
CA GLY A 233 20.07 20.97 3.29
C GLY A 233 19.68 21.28 1.83
N LEU A 234 19.17 20.30 1.08
CA LEU A 234 18.83 20.48 -0.34
C LEU A 234 17.51 21.25 -0.54
N GLY A 235 16.70 21.40 0.51
CA GLY A 235 15.45 22.12 0.51
C GLY A 235 14.68 21.88 1.81
N ILE A 236 13.45 22.36 1.83
CA ILE A 236 12.48 22.14 2.92
C ILE A 236 11.32 21.29 2.42
N ALA A 237 10.63 20.58 3.30
CA ALA A 237 9.54 19.70 2.89
C ALA A 237 8.42 19.62 3.93
N PHE A 238 7.22 19.27 3.47
CA PHE A 238 6.12 18.84 4.30
C PHE A 238 6.13 17.33 4.43
N LEU A 239 6.34 16.79 5.64
CA LEU A 239 6.46 15.37 5.91
C LEU A 239 5.51 14.93 7.02
N PRO A 240 5.05 13.67 7.03
CA PRO A 240 4.26 13.16 8.14
C PRO A 240 5.07 13.16 9.43
N TYR A 241 4.47 13.64 10.52
CA TYR A 241 5.12 13.70 11.83
C TYR A 241 5.62 12.32 12.28
N THR A 242 4.84 11.29 12.04
CA THR A 242 5.22 9.90 12.33
C THR A 242 6.54 9.48 11.66
N ALA A 243 6.86 10.06 10.51
CA ALA A 243 8.07 9.74 9.75
C ALA A 243 9.31 10.54 10.18
N VAL A 244 9.14 11.67 10.84
CA VAL A 244 10.24 12.59 11.19
C VAL A 244 10.49 12.74 12.70
N ARG A 245 9.64 12.13 13.54
CA ARG A 245 9.74 12.27 15.01
C ARG A 245 11.11 11.86 15.57
N GLY A 246 11.75 10.85 14.97
CA GLY A 246 13.08 10.41 15.36
C GLY A 246 14.15 11.45 15.09
N GLU A 247 14.12 12.04 13.90
CA GLU A 247 15.03 13.09 13.47
C GLU A 247 14.79 14.40 14.22
N LEU A 248 13.54 14.72 14.54
CA LEU A 248 13.20 15.86 15.39
C LEU A 248 13.76 15.68 16.81
N ALA A 249 13.59 14.49 17.39
CA ALA A 249 14.15 14.16 18.71
C ALA A 249 15.68 14.14 18.71
N ALA A 250 16.31 13.64 17.65
CA ALA A 250 17.76 13.64 17.48
C ALA A 250 18.34 15.03 17.11
N GLY A 251 17.48 15.96 16.68
CA GLY A 251 17.88 17.30 16.25
C GLY A 251 18.51 17.38 14.88
N SER A 252 18.44 16.29 14.07
CA SER A 252 18.92 16.30 12.67
C SER A 252 17.94 17.00 11.71
N LEU A 253 16.69 17.18 12.14
CA LEU A 253 15.71 18.04 11.51
C LEU A 253 15.09 19.00 12.53
N ARG A 254 14.48 20.08 12.04
CA ARG A 254 13.70 21.04 12.82
C ARG A 254 12.32 21.19 12.21
N GLU A 255 11.31 21.13 13.05
CA GLU A 255 9.94 21.49 12.70
C GLU A 255 9.78 23.00 12.79
N VAL A 256 9.00 23.57 11.87
CA VAL A 256 8.70 25.00 11.82
C VAL A 256 7.19 25.19 11.72
N ALA A 257 6.61 25.92 12.67
CA ALA A 257 5.20 26.27 12.62
C ALA A 257 4.94 27.38 11.57
N ILE A 258 3.73 27.41 11.03
CA ILE A 258 3.31 28.45 10.09
C ILE A 258 2.26 29.32 10.79
N HIS A 259 2.54 30.61 10.91
CA HIS A 259 1.69 31.54 11.63
C HIS A 259 0.27 31.57 11.04
N GLY A 260 -0.74 31.37 11.91
CA GLY A 260 -2.16 31.40 11.50
C GLY A 260 -2.65 30.16 10.76
N TYR A 261 -1.84 29.09 10.64
CA TYR A 261 -2.23 27.84 10.04
C TYR A 261 -2.03 26.67 11.00
N GLU A 262 -3.05 25.83 11.11
CA GLU A 262 -2.95 24.55 11.78
C GLU A 262 -2.22 23.53 10.88
N PRO A 263 -1.52 22.54 11.46
CA PRO A 263 -0.94 21.45 10.68
C PRO A 263 -1.98 20.75 9.83
N VAL A 264 -1.60 20.43 8.61
CA VAL A 264 -2.46 19.64 7.72
C VAL A 264 -2.60 18.24 8.29
N ARG A 265 -3.82 17.81 8.56
CA ARG A 265 -4.11 16.49 9.16
C ARG A 265 -4.75 15.56 8.16
N ARG A 266 -4.42 14.28 8.28
CA ARG A 266 -5.07 13.23 7.52
C ARG A 266 -5.47 12.07 8.42
N GLN A 267 -6.67 11.58 8.20
CA GLN A 267 -7.18 10.42 8.91
C GLN A 267 -6.55 9.15 8.35
N ILE A 268 -5.95 8.34 9.21
CA ILE A 268 -5.49 6.98 8.89
C ILE A 268 -6.53 5.98 9.40
N VAL A 269 -6.88 5.05 8.53
CA VAL A 269 -7.91 4.05 8.77
C VAL A 269 -7.44 2.65 8.43
N ALA A 270 -8.01 1.67 9.10
CA ALA A 270 -8.01 0.29 8.63
C ALA A 270 -9.23 0.07 7.73
N ILE A 271 -9.02 -0.52 6.58
CA ILE A 271 -10.08 -0.90 5.66
C ILE A 271 -10.10 -2.40 5.45
N ARG A 272 -11.31 -2.97 5.39
CA ARG A 272 -11.54 -4.36 4.99
C ARG A 272 -12.78 -4.44 4.09
N ARG A 273 -12.85 -5.41 3.24
CA ARG A 273 -14.03 -5.65 2.43
C ARG A 273 -15.19 -6.15 3.32
N ARG A 274 -16.41 -5.63 3.10
CA ARG A 274 -17.58 -5.90 3.98
C ARG A 274 -18.01 -7.36 4.00
N ASP A 275 -17.90 -8.06 2.88
CA ASP A 275 -18.38 -9.41 2.65
C ASP A 275 -17.23 -10.45 2.56
N ALA A 276 -15.99 -10.04 2.84
CA ALA A 276 -14.86 -10.96 2.86
C ALA A 276 -14.83 -11.79 4.14
N VAL A 277 -14.43 -13.05 3.98
CA VAL A 277 -14.08 -13.90 5.11
C VAL A 277 -12.62 -13.61 5.47
N VAL A 278 -12.41 -12.98 6.60
CA VAL A 278 -11.08 -12.61 7.11
C VAL A 278 -10.85 -13.28 8.47
N PRO A 279 -9.60 -13.52 8.88
CA PRO A 279 -9.29 -13.99 10.24
C PRO A 279 -9.53 -12.84 11.25
N GLU A 280 -10.79 -12.65 11.65
CA GLU A 280 -11.23 -11.48 12.43
C GLU A 280 -10.44 -11.32 13.73
N GLU A 281 -10.16 -12.42 14.44
CA GLU A 281 -9.36 -12.39 15.66
C GLU A 281 -7.97 -11.82 15.42
N LEU A 282 -7.29 -12.22 14.34
CA LEU A 282 -5.97 -11.72 13.98
C LEU A 282 -6.01 -10.26 13.51
N VAL A 283 -7.03 -9.89 12.74
CA VAL A 283 -7.23 -8.50 12.30
C VAL A 283 -7.49 -7.61 13.50
N ASP A 284 -8.38 -8.00 14.40
CA ASP A 284 -8.70 -7.21 15.60
C ASP A 284 -7.51 -7.11 16.56
N ALA A 285 -6.74 -8.17 16.71
CA ALA A 285 -5.50 -8.15 17.50
C ALA A 285 -4.45 -7.22 16.89
N LEU A 286 -4.25 -7.26 15.58
CA LEU A 286 -3.37 -6.32 14.88
C LEU A 286 -3.80 -4.87 15.11
N LEU A 287 -5.10 -4.58 14.96
CA LEU A 287 -5.63 -3.24 15.13
C LEU A 287 -5.60 -2.77 16.60
N ALA A 288 -5.73 -3.69 17.55
CA ALA A 288 -5.60 -3.39 18.98
C ALA A 288 -4.13 -3.09 19.38
N ALA A 289 -3.16 -3.62 18.66
CA ALA A 289 -1.74 -3.33 18.88
C ALA A 289 -1.33 -1.91 18.43
N ILE A 290 -2.21 -1.19 17.71
CA ILE A 290 -1.98 0.20 17.29
C ILE A 290 -2.33 1.13 18.46
N SER A 291 -1.31 1.71 19.09
CA SER A 291 -1.48 2.71 20.15
C SER A 291 -1.59 4.11 19.55
N ARG A 292 -2.71 4.78 19.81
CA ARG A 292 -2.90 6.18 19.36
C ARG A 292 -1.91 7.12 20.03
N ASP A 293 -1.70 6.95 21.33
CA ASP A 293 -0.82 7.82 22.13
C ASP A 293 0.63 7.82 21.65
N GLU A 294 1.03 6.78 20.88
CA GLU A 294 2.37 6.71 20.30
C GLU A 294 2.45 7.32 18.89
N LEU A 295 1.33 7.55 18.23
CA LEU A 295 1.25 7.96 16.84
C LEU A 295 0.69 9.37 16.66
N GLU A 296 -0.19 9.79 17.56
CA GLU A 296 -0.74 11.16 17.60
C GLU A 296 0.17 12.07 18.48
N ARG A 297 0.06 13.38 18.25
CA ARG A 297 0.83 14.42 18.94
C ARG A 297 -0.01 15.03 20.06
#